data_1e054f42f89b1e3c1524ae7ec261049e
#
_entry.id   1e054f42f89b1e3c1524ae7ec261049e
#
_cell.length_a   1.000
_cell.length_b   1.000
_cell.length_c   1.000
_cell.angle_alpha   90.00
_cell.angle_beta   90.00
_cell.angle_gamma   90.00
#
_symmetry.space_group_name_H-M   'P 1'
#
loop_
_entity.id
_entity.type
_entity.pdbx_description
1 polymer ?
#
loop_
_entity_poly.entity_id
_entity_poly.type
_entity_poly.pdbx_seq_one_letter_code
_entity_poly.pdbx_strand_id
1 'polypeptide(L)'
;MSSDAENQASLKTYLRCLEEAKHRLAFAESFAVGSTGHPRVDIESACLQFRKALELIAYAAIAPHREKYSAWRRQAKGSKDYRKDFNGKKILHSLSRLNPYFYPRPLLPAVERNGAKHFEPFRGEYLTKKRYEKAYDRCGAILHADNPWGHDKQYENFSKEMPTYIEWTRTLIKLHSVLIEHSGGVAAWLVEAGDLTTKARGYIGKGIGEISVDPNYYG
;
A
#
# COMPACT_ATOMS: atom_id res chain seq x y z
N MET A 1 21.63 5.80 12.00
CA MET A 1 20.83 4.54 12.14
C MET A 1 19.73 4.83 13.14
N SER A 2 18.47 4.61 12.75
CA SER A 2 17.35 4.69 13.73
C SER A 2 17.61 3.69 14.85
N SER A 3 17.29 4.08 16.08
CA SER A 3 17.36 3.16 17.21
C SER A 3 16.37 2.00 17.04
N ASP A 4 16.60 0.87 17.71
CA ASP A 4 15.64 -0.26 17.67
C ASP A 4 14.24 0.18 18.14
N ALA A 5 14.17 1.09 19.11
CA ALA A 5 12.92 1.69 19.59
C ALA A 5 12.18 2.48 18.49
N GLU A 6 12.91 3.26 17.68
CA GLU A 6 12.33 4.02 16.56
C GLU A 6 11.83 3.09 15.44
N ASN A 7 12.58 2.04 15.14
CA ASN A 7 12.17 1.04 14.17
C ASN A 7 10.90 0.31 14.63
N GLN A 8 10.80 -0.05 15.90
CA GLN A 8 9.59 -0.67 16.49
C GLN A 8 8.39 0.30 16.47
N ALA A 9 8.59 1.58 16.77
CA ALA A 9 7.55 2.60 16.70
C ALA A 9 7.05 2.80 15.26
N SER A 10 7.98 2.79 14.30
CA SER A 10 7.66 2.87 12.86
C SER A 10 6.89 1.63 12.39
N LEU A 11 7.32 0.44 12.78
CA LEU A 11 6.59 -0.80 12.47
C LEU A 11 5.18 -0.80 13.06
N LYS A 12 5.01 -0.37 14.31
CA LYS A 12 3.68 -0.23 14.93
C LYS A 12 2.78 0.72 14.14
N THR A 13 3.32 1.82 13.63
CA THR A 13 2.57 2.76 12.78
C THR A 13 2.18 2.12 11.45
N TYR A 14 3.10 1.39 10.81
CA TYR A 14 2.84 0.62 9.60
C TYR A 14 1.67 -0.35 9.78
N LEU A 15 1.74 -1.19 10.81
CA LEU A 15 0.71 -2.18 11.10
C LEU A 15 -0.66 -1.54 11.38
N ARG A 16 -0.70 -0.42 12.12
CA ARG A 16 -1.96 0.31 12.37
C ARG A 16 -2.59 0.83 11.08
N CYS A 17 -1.80 1.32 10.13
CA CYS A 17 -2.31 1.74 8.82
C CYS A 17 -2.89 0.55 8.05
N LEU A 18 -2.25 -0.62 8.10
CA LEU A 18 -2.78 -1.81 7.42
C LEU A 18 -4.05 -2.34 8.07
N GLU A 19 -4.17 -2.30 9.40
CA GLU A 19 -5.41 -2.66 10.10
C GLU A 19 -6.58 -1.80 9.64
N GLU A 20 -6.41 -0.48 9.62
CA GLU A 20 -7.45 0.42 9.10
C GLU A 20 -7.71 0.17 7.61
N ALA A 21 -6.68 -0.08 6.80
CA ALA A 21 -6.84 -0.38 5.38
C ALA A 21 -7.70 -1.63 5.15
N LYS A 22 -7.53 -2.69 5.94
CA LYS A 22 -8.39 -3.89 5.87
C LYS A 22 -9.87 -3.56 6.07
N HIS A 23 -10.18 -2.77 7.09
CA HIS A 23 -11.56 -2.33 7.34
C HIS A 23 -12.11 -1.49 6.19
N ARG A 24 -11.30 -0.59 5.63
CA ARG A 24 -11.71 0.21 4.47
C ARG A 24 -11.98 -0.65 3.24
N LEU A 25 -11.18 -1.69 3.00
CA LEU A 25 -11.41 -2.64 1.91
C LEU A 25 -12.71 -3.42 2.10
N ALA A 26 -13.03 -3.83 3.32
CA ALA A 26 -14.30 -4.50 3.60
C ALA A 26 -15.50 -3.58 3.36
N PHE A 27 -15.44 -2.32 3.78
CA PHE A 27 -16.49 -1.34 3.47
C PHE A 27 -16.58 -1.07 1.96
N ALA A 28 -15.44 -0.94 1.26
CA ALA A 28 -15.45 -0.77 -0.20
C ALA A 28 -16.16 -1.93 -0.89
N GLU A 29 -15.91 -3.16 -0.45
CA GLU A 29 -16.55 -4.36 -0.98
C GLU A 29 -18.05 -4.38 -0.71
N SER A 30 -18.49 -4.05 0.53
CA SER A 30 -19.92 -4.04 0.87
C SER A 30 -20.70 -3.03 0.03
N PHE A 31 -20.11 -1.87 -0.29
CA PHE A 31 -20.72 -0.92 -1.22
C PHE A 31 -20.65 -1.39 -2.68
N ALA A 32 -19.57 -2.04 -3.08
CA ALA A 32 -19.41 -2.52 -4.46
C ALA A 32 -20.44 -3.58 -4.88
N VAL A 33 -20.99 -4.35 -3.92
CA VAL A 33 -22.07 -5.32 -4.17
C VAL A 33 -23.47 -4.70 -4.07
N GLY A 34 -23.58 -3.40 -3.77
CA GLY A 34 -24.83 -2.67 -3.69
C GLY A 34 -25.50 -2.75 -2.32
N SER A 35 -25.40 -1.70 -1.51
CA SER A 35 -25.95 -1.67 -0.15
C SER A 35 -26.98 -0.57 0.08
N THR A 36 -27.07 0.42 -0.82
CA THR A 36 -27.97 1.56 -0.65
C THR A 36 -29.22 1.50 -1.54
N GLY A 37 -29.25 0.61 -2.54
CA GLY A 37 -30.28 0.56 -3.58
C GLY A 37 -30.09 1.65 -4.66
N HIS A 38 -29.02 2.44 -4.58
CA HIS A 38 -28.68 3.49 -5.54
C HIS A 38 -27.27 3.22 -6.13
N PRO A 39 -27.16 2.60 -7.31
CA PRO A 39 -25.89 2.12 -7.86
C PRO A 39 -24.80 3.20 -7.95
N ARG A 40 -25.20 4.45 -8.21
CA ARG A 40 -24.26 5.57 -8.25
C ARG A 40 -23.70 5.92 -6.87
N VAL A 41 -24.54 5.97 -5.86
CA VAL A 41 -24.12 6.21 -4.46
C VAL A 41 -23.24 5.07 -3.97
N ASP A 42 -23.59 3.85 -4.34
CA ASP A 42 -22.81 2.65 -3.98
C ASP A 42 -21.41 2.70 -4.57
N ILE A 43 -21.23 2.98 -5.86
CA ILE A 43 -19.89 3.06 -6.46
C ILE A 43 -19.10 4.26 -5.94
N GLU A 44 -19.70 5.42 -5.69
CA GLU A 44 -19.03 6.57 -5.09
C GLU A 44 -18.57 6.24 -3.65
N SER A 45 -19.40 5.58 -2.86
CA SER A 45 -19.06 5.12 -1.51
C SER A 45 -17.96 4.08 -1.52
N ALA A 46 -18.01 3.10 -2.43
CA ALA A 46 -16.95 2.13 -2.64
C ALA A 46 -15.62 2.81 -2.99
N CYS A 47 -15.64 3.76 -3.94
CA CYS A 47 -14.47 4.55 -4.33
C CYS A 47 -13.89 5.34 -3.17
N LEU A 48 -14.72 5.95 -2.33
CA LEU A 48 -14.27 6.70 -1.15
C LEU A 48 -13.53 5.79 -0.18
N GLN A 49 -14.10 4.63 0.15
CA GLN A 49 -13.48 3.69 1.08
C GLN A 49 -12.20 3.07 0.49
N PHE A 50 -12.26 2.68 -0.76
CA PHE A 50 -11.10 2.12 -1.46
C PHE A 50 -9.95 3.14 -1.58
N ARG A 51 -10.24 4.39 -1.93
CA ARG A 51 -9.24 5.46 -1.97
C ARG A 51 -8.60 5.69 -0.61
N LYS A 52 -9.37 5.69 0.49
CA LYS A 52 -8.83 5.77 1.85
C LYS A 52 -7.93 4.57 2.18
N ALA A 53 -8.27 3.36 1.74
CA ALA A 53 -7.38 2.20 1.89
C ALA A 53 -6.05 2.40 1.15
N LEU A 54 -6.08 2.91 -0.07
CA LEU A 54 -4.88 3.24 -0.84
C LEU A 54 -4.03 4.31 -0.15
N GLU A 55 -4.63 5.36 0.39
CA GLU A 55 -3.93 6.40 1.15
C GLU A 55 -3.25 5.84 2.41
N LEU A 56 -3.93 4.94 3.13
CA LEU A 56 -3.37 4.26 4.29
C LEU A 56 -2.15 3.38 3.93
N ILE A 57 -2.19 2.69 2.79
CA ILE A 57 -1.05 1.93 2.27
C ILE A 57 0.12 2.87 1.93
N ALA A 58 -0.14 4.03 1.35
CA ALA A 58 0.90 5.03 1.08
C ALA A 58 1.49 5.61 2.38
N TYR A 59 0.66 5.87 3.40
CA TYR A 59 1.15 6.29 4.72
C TYR A 59 1.96 5.19 5.42
N ALA A 60 1.50 3.94 5.32
CA ALA A 60 2.29 2.80 5.79
C ALA A 60 3.68 2.80 5.16
N ALA A 61 3.77 2.97 3.84
CA ALA A 61 5.04 2.97 3.12
C ALA A 61 6.00 4.10 3.54
N ILE A 62 5.52 5.19 4.17
CA ILE A 62 6.40 6.21 4.76
C ILE A 62 7.13 5.65 5.99
N ALA A 63 6.48 4.81 6.80
CA ALA A 63 6.97 4.42 8.13
C ALA A 63 8.40 3.85 8.12
N PRO A 64 8.78 2.87 7.26
CA PRO A 64 10.14 2.35 7.19
C PRO A 64 11.16 3.36 6.65
N HIS A 65 10.70 4.42 5.98
CA HIS A 65 11.53 5.43 5.33
C HIS A 65 11.38 6.82 5.96
N ARG A 66 10.76 6.92 7.15
CA ARG A 66 10.31 8.16 7.77
C ARG A 66 11.40 9.24 7.86
N GLU A 67 12.60 8.89 8.25
CA GLU A 67 13.71 9.84 8.38
C GLU A 67 14.13 10.40 7.02
N LYS A 68 14.38 9.53 6.04
CA LYS A 68 14.73 9.92 4.67
C LYS A 68 13.61 10.76 4.04
N TYR A 69 12.36 10.35 4.22
CA TYR A 69 11.20 11.06 3.69
C TYR A 69 11.03 12.44 4.33
N SER A 70 11.17 12.54 5.66
CA SER A 70 11.12 13.81 6.39
C SER A 70 12.25 14.76 5.98
N ALA A 71 13.48 14.26 5.84
CA ALA A 71 14.62 15.05 5.39
C ALA A 71 14.43 15.57 3.96
N TRP A 72 13.96 14.73 3.07
CA TRP A 72 13.64 15.11 1.69
C TRP A 72 12.54 16.19 1.64
N ARG A 73 11.45 16.01 2.42
CA ARG A 73 10.35 16.99 2.46
C ARG A 73 10.79 18.37 2.97
N ARG A 74 11.72 18.45 3.92
CA ARG A 74 12.27 19.72 4.40
C ARG A 74 12.96 20.52 3.29
N GLN A 75 13.50 19.87 2.28
CA GLN A 75 14.18 20.48 1.13
C GLN A 75 13.24 20.77 -0.05
N ALA A 76 12.04 20.20 -0.06
CA ALA A 76 11.10 20.34 -1.16
C ALA A 76 10.49 21.74 -1.22
N LYS A 77 10.14 22.19 -2.42
CA LYS A 77 9.31 23.39 -2.61
C LYS A 77 7.89 23.11 -2.08
N GLY A 78 7.35 24.03 -1.29
CA GLY A 78 6.01 23.93 -0.70
C GLY A 78 6.02 23.54 0.78
N SER A 79 5.03 22.75 1.24
CA SER A 79 4.95 22.33 2.63
C SER A 79 6.16 21.49 3.02
N LYS A 80 6.90 21.93 4.05
CA LYS A 80 8.07 21.22 4.58
C LYS A 80 7.70 20.11 5.58
N ASP A 81 6.43 20.04 5.96
CA ASP A 81 5.92 19.07 6.93
C ASP A 81 5.22 17.90 6.19
N TYR A 82 5.87 16.74 6.18
CA TYR A 82 5.35 15.54 5.55
C TYR A 82 4.04 15.02 6.16
N ARG A 83 3.70 15.41 7.38
CA ARG A 83 2.45 15.07 8.05
C ARG A 83 1.23 15.70 7.38
N LYS A 84 1.45 16.68 6.50
CA LYS A 84 0.42 17.34 5.68
C LYS A 84 0.27 16.69 4.29
N ASP A 85 1.05 15.65 3.98
CA ASP A 85 0.92 14.94 2.73
C ASP A 85 -0.32 14.02 2.79
N PHE A 86 -1.22 14.16 1.83
CA PHE A 86 -2.46 13.39 1.75
C PHE A 86 -2.67 12.69 0.40
N ASN A 87 -1.89 13.03 -0.63
CA ASN A 87 -2.01 12.43 -1.94
C ASN A 87 -1.15 11.17 -2.04
N GLY A 88 -1.79 9.99 -1.98
CA GLY A 88 -1.13 8.69 -1.99
C GLY A 88 -0.21 8.49 -3.19
N LYS A 89 -0.62 8.89 -4.39
CA LYS A 89 0.19 8.79 -5.62
C LYS A 89 1.47 9.64 -5.52
N LYS A 90 1.37 10.88 -5.02
CA LYS A 90 2.55 11.75 -4.82
C LYS A 90 3.49 11.20 -3.76
N ILE A 91 2.96 10.59 -2.70
CA ILE A 91 3.75 9.92 -1.65
C ILE A 91 4.55 8.78 -2.27
N LEU A 92 3.89 7.86 -2.99
CA LEU A 92 4.58 6.73 -3.63
C LEU A 92 5.64 7.17 -4.65
N HIS A 93 5.34 8.21 -5.44
CA HIS A 93 6.31 8.79 -6.37
C HIS A 93 7.54 9.35 -5.65
N SER A 94 7.34 10.02 -4.51
CA SER A 94 8.45 10.55 -3.71
C SER A 94 9.28 9.43 -3.08
N LEU A 95 8.62 8.40 -2.54
CA LEU A 95 9.28 7.24 -1.96
C LEU A 95 10.12 6.47 -2.98
N SER A 96 9.64 6.32 -4.22
CA SER A 96 10.38 5.63 -5.28
C SER A 96 11.71 6.31 -5.66
N ARG A 97 11.86 7.61 -5.37
CA ARG A 97 13.12 8.35 -5.54
C ARG A 97 14.08 8.16 -4.37
N LEU A 98 13.55 7.84 -3.19
CA LEU A 98 14.33 7.66 -1.96
C LEU A 98 14.81 6.22 -1.79
N ASN A 99 14.00 5.28 -2.23
CA ASN A 99 14.31 3.86 -2.22
C ASN A 99 13.50 3.18 -3.34
N PRO A 100 14.14 2.66 -4.40
CA PRO A 100 13.42 1.97 -5.49
C PRO A 100 12.68 0.72 -5.01
N TYR A 101 13.08 0.14 -3.88
CA TYR A 101 12.51 -1.08 -3.30
C TYR A 101 11.47 -0.82 -2.19
N PHE A 102 10.94 0.40 -2.10
CA PHE A 102 10.03 0.81 -1.02
C PHE A 102 8.64 0.15 -1.08
N TYR A 103 8.20 -0.29 -2.28
CA TYR A 103 6.85 -0.82 -2.46
C TYR A 103 6.74 -2.24 -1.90
N PRO A 104 5.64 -2.58 -1.20
CA PRO A 104 5.45 -3.91 -0.65
C PRO A 104 5.55 -5.00 -1.70
N ARG A 105 6.19 -6.13 -1.37
CA ARG A 105 6.34 -7.31 -2.23
C ARG A 105 5.56 -8.46 -1.64
N PRO A 106 4.45 -8.89 -2.24
CA PRO A 106 3.68 -10.01 -1.72
C PRO A 106 4.50 -11.31 -1.77
N LEU A 107 4.28 -12.15 -0.77
CA LEU A 107 5.00 -13.39 -0.55
C LEU A 107 4.02 -14.56 -0.48
N LEU A 108 4.51 -15.75 -0.80
CA LEU A 108 3.85 -17.01 -0.48
C LEU A 108 4.03 -17.33 1.02
N PRO A 109 3.12 -18.12 1.61
CA PRO A 109 3.30 -18.62 2.98
C PRO A 109 4.68 -19.28 3.17
N ALA A 110 5.24 -19.13 4.37
CA ALA A 110 6.54 -19.71 4.69
C ALA A 110 6.54 -21.23 4.53
N VAL A 111 7.63 -21.74 3.96
CA VAL A 111 7.95 -23.16 3.98
C VAL A 111 9.12 -23.37 4.95
N GLU A 112 8.96 -24.27 5.89
CA GLU A 112 10.06 -24.62 6.81
C GLU A 112 11.05 -25.56 6.12
N ARG A 113 12.32 -25.16 6.09
CA ARG A 113 13.44 -25.98 5.56
C ARG A 113 14.62 -25.84 6.50
N ASN A 114 15.14 -26.96 6.98
CA ASN A 114 16.31 -26.99 7.88
C ASN A 114 16.16 -26.10 9.12
N GLY A 115 14.98 -26.07 9.73
CA GLY A 115 14.69 -25.25 10.93
C GLY A 115 14.57 -23.75 10.66
N ALA A 116 14.57 -23.31 9.41
CA ALA A 116 14.39 -21.93 9.00
C ALA A 116 13.14 -21.75 8.14
N LYS A 117 12.50 -20.58 8.27
CA LYS A 117 11.35 -20.19 7.43
C LYS A 117 11.85 -19.54 6.14
N HIS A 118 11.46 -20.12 5.01
CA HIS A 118 11.74 -19.60 3.68
C HIS A 118 10.47 -19.00 3.08
N PHE A 119 10.59 -17.81 2.49
CA PHE A 119 9.50 -17.09 1.84
C PHE A 119 9.84 -16.92 0.36
N GLU A 120 8.94 -17.37 -0.49
CA GLU A 120 9.05 -17.19 -1.93
C GLU A 120 8.20 -15.99 -2.38
N PRO A 121 8.64 -15.22 -3.39
CA PRO A 121 7.82 -14.17 -3.96
C PRO A 121 6.52 -14.70 -4.55
N PHE A 122 5.41 -14.02 -4.29
CA PHE A 122 4.15 -14.29 -4.98
C PHE A 122 4.25 -13.79 -6.43
N ARG A 123 3.93 -14.65 -7.39
CA ARG A 123 4.02 -14.36 -8.83
C ARG A 123 2.67 -14.20 -9.52
N GLY A 124 1.57 -14.18 -8.77
CA GLY A 124 0.22 -13.99 -9.29
C GLY A 124 -0.15 -12.50 -9.38
N GLU A 125 -1.43 -12.26 -9.61
CA GLU A 125 -1.99 -10.93 -9.75
C GLU A 125 -2.14 -10.23 -8.39
N TYR A 126 -1.64 -9.01 -8.28
CA TYR A 126 -1.75 -8.15 -7.09
C TYR A 126 -1.75 -6.69 -7.48
N LEU A 127 -1.97 -5.79 -6.52
CA LEU A 127 -1.92 -4.35 -6.74
C LEU A 127 -0.47 -3.87 -6.92
N THR A 128 0.02 -3.85 -8.17
CA THR A 128 1.31 -3.25 -8.49
C THR A 128 1.24 -1.73 -8.33
N LYS A 129 2.39 -1.05 -8.24
CA LYS A 129 2.44 0.42 -8.16
C LYS A 129 1.67 1.08 -9.31
N LYS A 130 1.79 0.57 -10.54
CA LYS A 130 1.07 1.07 -11.72
C LYS A 130 -0.46 0.90 -11.58
N ARG A 131 -0.90 -0.25 -11.08
CA ARG A 131 -2.32 -0.50 -10.80
C ARG A 131 -2.85 0.39 -9.68
N TYR A 132 -2.04 0.61 -8.63
CA TYR A 132 -2.35 1.55 -7.56
C TYR A 132 -2.62 2.95 -8.12
N GLU A 133 -1.71 3.48 -8.94
CA GLU A 133 -1.83 4.82 -9.52
C GLU A 133 -3.08 4.94 -10.38
N LYS A 134 -3.35 3.93 -11.23
CA LYS A 134 -4.56 3.88 -12.06
C LYS A 134 -5.83 3.86 -11.21
N ALA A 135 -5.88 3.02 -10.19
CA ALA A 135 -7.04 2.91 -9.30
C ALA A 135 -7.26 4.20 -8.49
N TYR A 136 -6.17 4.80 -7.97
CA TYR A 136 -6.21 6.04 -7.22
C TYR A 136 -6.79 7.21 -8.04
N ASP A 137 -6.32 7.37 -9.28
CA ASP A 137 -6.81 8.40 -10.20
C ASP A 137 -8.28 8.12 -10.59
N ARG A 138 -8.64 6.86 -10.83
CA ARG A 138 -9.99 6.46 -11.21
C ARG A 138 -11.00 6.74 -10.10
N CYS A 139 -10.68 6.35 -8.86
CA CYS A 139 -11.49 6.71 -7.69
C CYS A 139 -11.63 8.22 -7.53
N GLY A 140 -10.53 8.96 -7.74
CA GLY A 140 -10.57 10.42 -7.70
C GLY A 140 -11.53 11.02 -8.72
N ALA A 141 -11.53 10.54 -9.95
CA ALA A 141 -12.44 10.99 -11.00
C ALA A 141 -13.92 10.73 -10.65
N ILE A 142 -14.22 9.55 -10.09
CA ILE A 142 -15.59 9.17 -9.66
C ILE A 142 -16.09 10.09 -8.53
N LEU A 143 -15.23 10.44 -7.58
CA LEU A 143 -15.60 11.23 -6.39
C LEU A 143 -15.85 12.72 -6.67
N HIS A 144 -15.44 13.24 -7.83
CA HIS A 144 -15.82 14.60 -8.23
C HIS A 144 -17.23 14.60 -8.80
N ALA A 145 -17.96 15.71 -8.66
CA ALA A 145 -19.24 15.92 -9.35
C ALA A 145 -19.06 15.79 -10.87
N ASP A 146 -20.11 15.36 -11.57
CA ASP A 146 -20.07 15.31 -13.01
C ASP A 146 -20.04 16.72 -13.59
N ASN A 147 -19.08 16.93 -14.49
CA ASN A 147 -19.06 18.13 -15.29
C ASN A 147 -20.07 17.94 -16.45
N PRO A 148 -21.14 18.76 -16.54
CA PRO A 148 -22.17 18.58 -17.57
C PRO A 148 -21.65 18.77 -19.00
N TRP A 149 -20.47 19.36 -19.15
CA TRP A 149 -19.77 19.50 -20.44
C TRP A 149 -18.60 18.49 -20.61
N GLY A 150 -18.44 17.59 -19.66
CA GLY A 150 -17.36 16.60 -19.64
C GLY A 150 -17.76 15.27 -20.29
N HIS A 151 -16.82 14.33 -20.26
CA HIS A 151 -17.05 12.96 -20.74
C HIS A 151 -17.70 12.09 -19.66
N ASP A 152 -18.42 11.05 -20.09
CA ASP A 152 -18.96 10.02 -19.22
C ASP A 152 -17.84 9.39 -18.39
N LYS A 153 -18.04 9.32 -17.07
CA LYS A 153 -17.09 8.71 -16.12
C LYS A 153 -17.12 7.19 -16.12
N GLN A 154 -17.99 6.56 -16.91
CA GLN A 154 -18.10 5.11 -17.03
C GLN A 154 -18.23 4.41 -15.66
N TYR A 155 -19.16 4.88 -14.83
CA TYR A 155 -19.42 4.35 -13.49
C TYR A 155 -19.63 2.82 -13.48
N GLU A 156 -20.42 2.31 -14.43
CA GLU A 156 -20.70 0.87 -14.54
C GLU A 156 -19.45 0.04 -14.81
N ASN A 157 -18.56 0.52 -15.68
CA ASN A 157 -17.32 -0.19 -16.00
C ASN A 157 -16.43 -0.27 -14.76
N PHE A 158 -16.30 0.83 -14.02
CA PHE A 158 -15.48 0.82 -12.82
C PHE A 158 -16.11 0.02 -11.68
N SER A 159 -17.43 -0.01 -11.58
CA SER A 159 -18.13 -0.88 -10.61
C SER A 159 -17.80 -2.35 -10.84
N LYS A 160 -17.73 -2.79 -12.10
CA LYS A 160 -17.33 -4.17 -12.47
C LYS A 160 -15.85 -4.47 -12.19
N GLU A 161 -14.97 -3.46 -12.28
CA GLU A 161 -13.54 -3.60 -11.99
C GLU A 161 -13.22 -3.56 -10.49
N MET A 162 -14.04 -2.91 -9.67
CA MET A 162 -13.77 -2.64 -8.25
C MET A 162 -13.45 -3.91 -7.43
N PRO A 163 -14.20 -5.02 -7.54
CA PRO A 163 -13.88 -6.25 -6.81
C PRO A 163 -12.47 -6.76 -7.09
N THR A 164 -12.02 -6.68 -8.34
CA THR A 164 -10.67 -7.08 -8.75
C THR A 164 -9.60 -6.20 -8.10
N TYR A 165 -9.80 -4.88 -8.07
CA TYR A 165 -8.86 -3.97 -7.39
C TYR A 165 -8.81 -4.23 -5.88
N ILE A 166 -9.94 -4.52 -5.25
CA ILE A 166 -10.01 -4.86 -3.82
C ILE A 166 -9.19 -6.14 -3.55
N GLU A 167 -9.41 -7.19 -4.36
CA GLU A 167 -8.69 -8.46 -4.20
C GLU A 167 -7.18 -8.32 -4.46
N TRP A 168 -6.78 -7.58 -5.49
CA TRP A 168 -5.36 -7.29 -5.71
C TRP A 168 -4.73 -6.54 -4.52
N THR A 169 -5.50 -5.66 -3.88
CA THR A 169 -5.03 -4.92 -2.71
C THR A 169 -4.90 -5.82 -1.50
N ARG A 170 -5.85 -6.71 -1.27
CA ARG A 170 -5.77 -7.75 -0.22
C ARG A 170 -4.55 -8.64 -0.42
N THR A 171 -4.34 -9.11 -1.63
CA THR A 171 -3.17 -9.93 -1.99
C THR A 171 -1.87 -9.19 -1.68
N LEU A 172 -1.77 -7.90 -2.03
CA LEU A 172 -0.60 -7.08 -1.74
C LEU A 172 -0.28 -7.01 -0.25
N ILE A 173 -1.29 -6.78 0.60
CA ILE A 173 -1.04 -6.51 2.03
C ILE A 173 -1.06 -7.77 2.90
N LYS A 174 -1.63 -8.89 2.45
CA LYS A 174 -1.87 -10.10 3.25
C LYS A 174 -0.60 -10.64 3.90
N LEU A 175 0.41 -10.86 3.10
CA LEU A 175 1.76 -11.27 3.53
C LEU A 175 2.76 -10.66 2.54
N HIS A 176 3.68 -9.83 3.03
CA HIS A 176 4.61 -9.14 2.16
C HIS A 176 5.91 -8.77 2.87
N SER A 177 6.91 -8.43 2.08
CA SER A 177 8.15 -7.82 2.56
C SER A 177 8.28 -6.37 2.09
N VAL A 178 8.99 -5.58 2.88
CA VAL A 178 9.45 -4.23 2.52
C VAL A 178 10.94 -4.17 2.72
N LEU A 179 11.68 -3.78 1.69
CA LEU A 179 13.14 -3.64 1.75
C LEU A 179 13.54 -2.21 2.08
N ILE A 180 14.48 -2.06 2.99
CA ILE A 180 14.94 -0.77 3.50
C ILE A 180 16.44 -0.69 3.34
N GLU A 181 16.91 0.12 2.39
CA GLU A 181 18.33 0.38 2.21
C GLU A 181 18.87 1.37 3.25
N HIS A 182 19.98 1.05 3.86
CA HIS A 182 20.73 1.92 4.75
C HIS A 182 22.24 1.76 4.53
N SER A 183 23.04 2.66 5.11
CA SER A 183 24.50 2.70 4.90
C SER A 183 25.27 1.42 5.32
N GLY A 184 24.65 0.54 6.08
CA GLY A 184 25.24 -0.73 6.55
C GLY A 184 24.64 -1.98 5.88
N GLY A 185 23.85 -1.83 4.79
CA GLY A 185 23.24 -2.95 4.09
C GLY A 185 21.72 -2.77 3.86
N VAL A 186 21.00 -3.86 3.81
CA VAL A 186 19.55 -3.89 3.61
C VAL A 186 18.88 -4.53 4.82
N ALA A 187 17.89 -3.84 5.38
CA ALA A 187 16.94 -4.44 6.32
C ALA A 187 15.67 -4.85 5.57
N ALA A 188 15.00 -5.88 6.05
CA ALA A 188 13.72 -6.31 5.52
C ALA A 188 12.68 -6.31 6.64
N TRP A 189 11.53 -5.72 6.38
CA TRP A 189 10.34 -5.96 7.19
C TRP A 189 9.53 -7.06 6.55
N LEU A 190 9.22 -8.09 7.32
CA LEU A 190 8.26 -9.12 6.96
C LEU A 190 6.95 -8.80 7.67
N VAL A 191 5.88 -8.62 6.92
CA VAL A 191 4.59 -8.18 7.44
C VAL A 191 3.49 -9.14 7.01
N GLU A 192 2.75 -9.61 7.99
CA GLU A 192 1.55 -10.41 7.82
C GLU A 192 0.36 -9.61 8.34
N ALA A 193 -0.39 -8.97 7.44
CA ALA A 193 -1.61 -8.28 7.81
C ALA A 193 -2.79 -9.26 7.95
N GLY A 194 -2.75 -10.38 7.22
CA GLY A 194 -3.79 -11.39 7.25
C GLY A 194 -5.12 -10.88 6.66
N ASP A 195 -6.21 -11.41 7.18
CA ASP A 195 -7.59 -11.00 6.90
C ASP A 195 -8.16 -10.09 8.02
N LEU A 196 -9.47 -9.81 7.98
CA LEU A 196 -10.14 -8.97 8.97
C LEU A 196 -10.13 -9.54 10.40
N THR A 197 -10.03 -10.86 10.54
CA THR A 197 -10.08 -11.55 11.83
C THR A 197 -8.68 -11.69 12.44
N THR A 198 -7.64 -11.54 11.63
CA THR A 198 -6.25 -11.70 12.01
C THR A 198 -5.61 -10.35 12.31
N LYS A 199 -5.02 -10.19 13.50
CA LYS A 199 -4.28 -8.99 13.84
C LYS A 199 -2.97 -8.95 13.06
N ALA A 200 -2.66 -7.81 12.44
CA ALA A 200 -1.43 -7.62 11.69
C ALA A 200 -0.19 -7.77 12.59
N ARG A 201 0.82 -8.45 12.06
CA ARG A 201 2.10 -8.72 12.70
C ARG A 201 3.24 -8.32 11.79
N GLY A 202 4.36 -7.94 12.37
CA GLY A 202 5.55 -7.59 11.59
C GLY A 202 6.83 -7.96 12.31
N TYR A 203 7.84 -8.27 11.52
CA TYR A 203 9.16 -8.67 11.99
C TYR A 203 10.20 -7.83 11.24
N ILE A 204 11.20 -7.36 11.96
CA ILE A 204 12.33 -6.62 11.41
C ILE A 204 13.50 -7.58 11.32
N GLY A 205 13.97 -7.85 10.11
CA GLY A 205 15.14 -8.67 9.84
C GLY A 205 16.30 -7.83 9.31
N LYS A 206 17.52 -8.23 9.60
CA LYS A 206 18.73 -7.72 8.93
C LYS A 206 19.09 -8.68 7.82
N GLY A 207 19.36 -8.16 6.63
CA GLY A 207 19.88 -8.97 5.54
C GLY A 207 21.30 -9.45 5.88
N ILE A 208 21.55 -10.75 5.72
CA ILE A 208 22.88 -11.37 5.82
C ILE A 208 23.24 -11.82 4.41
N GLY A 209 24.23 -11.20 3.77
CA GLY A 209 24.68 -11.51 2.42
C GLY A 209 24.13 -10.56 1.34
N GLU A 210 24.43 -10.88 0.08
CA GLU A 210 23.94 -10.12 -1.08
C GLU A 210 22.45 -10.35 -1.30
N ILE A 211 21.71 -9.27 -1.40
CA ILE A 211 20.29 -9.30 -1.78
C ILE A 211 20.21 -9.05 -3.27
N SER A 212 19.96 -10.09 -4.05
CA SER A 212 19.62 -9.92 -5.45
C SER A 212 18.13 -9.61 -5.56
N VAL A 213 17.80 -8.47 -6.17
CA VAL A 213 16.44 -8.09 -6.49
C VAL A 213 16.28 -8.18 -7.99
N ASP A 214 15.33 -9.00 -8.45
CA ASP A 214 14.99 -9.07 -9.87
C ASP A 214 14.51 -7.67 -10.34
N PRO A 215 15.23 -7.01 -11.29
CA PRO A 215 14.85 -5.68 -11.79
C PRO A 215 13.45 -5.64 -12.41
N ASN A 216 12.97 -6.77 -12.94
CA ASN A 216 11.65 -6.88 -13.59
C ASN A 216 10.50 -7.10 -12.61
N TYR A 217 10.80 -7.23 -11.32
CA TYR A 217 9.78 -7.51 -10.29
C TYR A 217 8.86 -6.33 -9.97
N TYR A 218 9.23 -5.11 -10.38
CA TYR A 218 8.47 -3.87 -10.12
C TYR A 218 7.70 -3.35 -11.35
N GLY A 219 7.57 -4.16 -12.39
CA GLY A 219 6.91 -3.86 -13.68
C GLY A 219 5.47 -3.35 -13.62
#